data_651dfcc15ffbc5c2344dee197fe088e8
#
_entry.id   651dfcc15ffbc5c2344dee197fe088e8
#
_cell.length_a   1.000
_cell.length_b   1.000
_cell.length_c   1.000
_cell.angle_alpha   90.00
_cell.angle_beta   90.00
_cell.angle_gamma   90.00
#
_symmetry.space_group_name_H-M   'P 1'
#
loop_
_entity.id
_entity.type
_entity.pdbx_description
1 polymer ?
#
loop_
_entity_poly.entity_id
_entity_poly.type
_entity_poly.pdbx_seq_one_letter_code
_entity_poly.pdbx_strand_id
1 'polypeptide(L)'
;AQSVIITGTPRAGDIDEPWGTVSMPDLPDWRAVPSFPLGPPMGPEFGLHIGYRPASGVPGSGDTPRALGWVSPVPDPADNAEQWTAGITLGLVDAWWPASYVAMTGLRPMATVSFSAHLLVPPQTLDPQQPLGFESWVSSMEEGFTSETRRLWSPDGRLVVENHQSIVVIK
;
A
#
# COMPACT_ATOMS: atom_id res chain seq x y z
N ALA A 1 -16.46 13.87 3.78
CA ALA A 1 -15.70 12.80 4.46
C ALA A 1 -15.56 13.17 5.94
N GLN A 2 -15.55 12.18 6.80
CA GLN A 2 -15.28 12.34 8.23
C GLN A 2 -14.07 11.45 8.56
N SER A 3 -13.11 11.99 9.31
CA SER A 3 -11.94 11.24 9.77
C SER A 3 -11.80 11.37 11.29
N VAL A 4 -11.36 10.28 11.93
CA VAL A 4 -10.99 10.20 13.34
C VAL A 4 -9.56 9.73 13.43
N ILE A 5 -8.69 10.49 14.07
CA ILE A 5 -7.28 10.16 14.29
C ILE A 5 -7.06 9.96 15.77
N ILE A 6 -6.52 8.80 16.14
CA ILE A 6 -6.13 8.47 17.51
C ILE A 6 -4.62 8.39 17.56
N THR A 7 -3.99 9.15 18.41
CA THR A 7 -2.54 9.15 18.61
C THR A 7 -2.20 8.76 20.04
N GLY A 8 -1.01 8.22 20.24
CA GLY A 8 -0.50 7.86 21.56
C GLY A 8 1.02 8.01 21.65
N THR A 9 1.53 8.05 22.87
CA THR A 9 2.96 7.97 23.13
C THR A 9 3.40 6.52 23.31
N PRO A 10 4.66 6.17 22.97
CA PRO A 10 5.23 4.88 23.30
C PRO A 10 5.03 4.56 24.80
N ARG A 11 4.66 3.33 25.09
CA ARG A 11 4.45 2.85 26.45
C ARG A 11 5.48 1.78 26.76
N ALA A 12 6.18 1.94 27.89
CA ALA A 12 6.92 0.84 28.49
C ALA A 12 5.91 -0.19 29.04
N GLY A 13 6.14 -1.45 28.78
CA GLY A 13 5.27 -2.53 29.20
C GLY A 13 6.06 -3.82 29.36
N ASP A 14 5.39 -4.89 29.74
CA ASP A 14 6.00 -6.21 29.95
C ASP A 14 6.34 -6.94 28.63
N ILE A 15 6.03 -6.32 27.48
CA ILE A 15 6.35 -6.82 26.14
C ILE A 15 7.40 -5.89 25.52
N ASP A 16 8.64 -6.15 25.84
CA ASP A 16 9.78 -5.38 25.33
C ASP A 16 10.30 -5.91 23.99
N GLU A 17 9.94 -7.13 23.62
CA GLU A 17 10.35 -7.77 22.37
C GLU A 17 9.29 -7.54 21.27
N PRO A 18 9.71 -7.19 20.04
CA PRO A 18 8.81 -7.12 18.91
C PRO A 18 8.15 -8.47 18.66
N TRP A 19 6.83 -8.49 18.63
CA TRP A 19 6.07 -9.71 18.40
C TRP A 19 5.13 -9.54 17.22
N GLY A 20 5.10 -10.53 16.33
CA GLY A 20 4.19 -10.54 15.20
C GLY A 20 3.98 -11.96 14.66
N THR A 21 2.76 -12.22 14.17
CA THR A 21 2.38 -13.49 13.54
C THR A 21 2.45 -13.45 12.02
N VAL A 22 2.73 -12.28 11.46
CA VAL A 22 2.79 -12.08 10.01
C VAL A 22 4.21 -11.75 9.61
N SER A 23 4.60 -12.21 8.43
CA SER A 23 5.90 -11.92 7.83
C SER A 23 5.71 -11.20 6.50
N MET A 24 6.69 -10.40 6.15
CA MET A 24 6.77 -9.79 4.82
C MET A 24 6.69 -10.88 3.76
N PRO A 25 5.88 -10.70 2.70
CA PRO A 25 5.88 -11.62 1.57
C PRO A 25 7.24 -11.62 0.89
N ASP A 26 7.55 -12.73 0.21
CA ASP A 26 8.76 -12.81 -0.61
C ASP A 26 8.63 -11.85 -1.79
N LEU A 27 9.48 -10.83 -1.80
CA LEU A 27 9.57 -9.81 -2.84
C LEU A 27 10.98 -9.81 -3.44
N PRO A 28 11.10 -9.73 -4.77
CA PRO A 28 12.40 -9.55 -5.41
C PRO A 28 13.03 -8.21 -4.98
N ASP A 29 14.35 -8.08 -5.10
CA ASP A 29 15.02 -6.79 -4.87
C ASP A 29 14.33 -5.70 -5.71
N TRP A 30 13.95 -4.59 -5.07
CA TRP A 30 13.21 -3.52 -5.73
C TRP A 30 13.95 -2.92 -6.93
N ARG A 31 15.29 -3.00 -6.93
CA ARG A 31 16.14 -2.55 -8.05
C ARG A 31 15.99 -3.42 -9.28
N ALA A 32 15.64 -4.68 -9.09
CA ALA A 32 15.39 -5.63 -10.18
C ALA A 32 13.94 -5.55 -10.72
N VAL A 33 13.01 -4.91 -10.01
CA VAL A 33 11.63 -4.75 -10.43
C VAL A 33 11.49 -3.49 -11.27
N PRO A 34 11.05 -3.56 -12.54
CA PRO A 34 10.86 -2.39 -13.38
C PRO A 34 9.88 -1.38 -12.77
N SER A 35 10.15 -0.10 -12.94
CA SER A 35 9.21 0.96 -12.61
C SER A 35 7.99 0.90 -13.52
N PHE A 36 6.81 1.08 -12.95
CA PHE A 36 5.54 1.13 -13.64
C PHE A 36 4.94 2.54 -13.52
N PRO A 37 5.03 3.38 -14.55
CA PRO A 37 4.45 4.73 -14.50
C PRO A 37 2.92 4.63 -14.50
N LEU A 38 2.31 5.08 -13.42
CA LEU A 38 0.85 5.14 -13.29
C LEU A 38 0.39 6.58 -13.40
N GLY A 39 -0.34 6.89 -14.46
CA GLY A 39 -0.87 8.25 -14.70
C GLY A 39 -1.91 8.24 -15.82
N PRO A 40 -2.45 9.41 -16.20
CA PRO A 40 -3.43 9.50 -17.26
C PRO A 40 -2.93 8.91 -18.59
N PRO A 41 -3.75 8.22 -19.37
CA PRO A 41 -5.18 7.95 -19.12
C PRO A 41 -5.46 6.71 -18.25
N MET A 42 -4.42 5.96 -17.84
CA MET A 42 -4.57 4.67 -17.14
C MET A 42 -4.80 4.82 -15.63
N GLY A 43 -4.44 5.95 -15.06
CA GLY A 43 -4.55 6.23 -13.64
C GLY A 43 -4.68 7.71 -13.32
N PRO A 44 -4.82 8.07 -12.05
CA PRO A 44 -4.92 9.45 -11.62
C PRO A 44 -3.58 10.20 -11.79
N GLU A 45 -3.66 11.52 -11.92
CA GLU A 45 -2.48 12.39 -12.13
C GLU A 45 -1.44 12.26 -11.00
N PHE A 46 -1.89 12.11 -9.75
CA PHE A 46 -0.98 11.94 -8.62
C PHE A 46 -0.07 10.72 -8.75
N GLY A 47 -0.50 9.70 -9.50
CA GLY A 47 0.30 8.50 -9.72
C GLY A 47 1.62 8.78 -10.45
N LEU A 48 1.73 9.88 -11.19
CA LEU A 48 2.99 10.30 -11.84
C LEU A 48 4.07 10.70 -10.83
N HIS A 49 3.69 11.03 -9.62
CA HIS A 49 4.60 11.47 -8.55
C HIS A 49 5.02 10.34 -7.61
N ILE A 50 4.48 9.14 -7.79
CA ILE A 50 4.72 7.98 -6.93
C ILE A 50 5.50 6.93 -7.70
N GLY A 51 6.44 6.29 -7.03
CA GLY A 51 7.17 5.15 -7.58
C GLY A 51 6.41 3.85 -7.34
N TYR A 52 5.99 3.19 -8.42
CA TYR A 52 5.38 1.86 -8.38
C TYR A 52 6.31 0.85 -9.05
N ARG A 53 6.56 -0.26 -8.39
CA ARG A 53 7.34 -1.39 -8.91
C ARG A 53 6.58 -2.69 -8.63
N PRO A 54 5.58 -3.04 -9.45
CA PRO A 54 4.76 -4.23 -9.24
C PRO A 54 5.57 -5.50 -9.51
N ALA A 55 5.63 -6.38 -8.52
CA ALA A 55 6.19 -7.73 -8.65
C ALA A 55 5.12 -8.72 -9.14
N SER A 56 3.86 -8.51 -8.75
CA SER A 56 2.71 -9.28 -9.23
C SER A 56 1.41 -8.53 -9.05
N GLY A 57 0.32 -9.02 -9.67
CA GLY A 57 -1.01 -8.44 -9.50
C GLY A 57 -1.22 -7.16 -10.31
N VAL A 58 -0.84 -7.19 -11.58
CA VAL A 58 -1.14 -6.09 -12.52
C VAL A 58 -2.63 -6.13 -12.89
N PRO A 59 -3.31 -4.98 -13.00
CA PRO A 59 -4.71 -4.92 -13.41
C PRO A 59 -4.99 -5.68 -14.70
N GLY A 60 -6.06 -6.49 -14.69
CA GLY A 60 -6.50 -7.24 -15.87
C GLY A 60 -5.70 -8.51 -16.16
N SER A 61 -4.79 -8.95 -15.30
CA SER A 61 -4.04 -10.21 -15.49
C SER A 61 -4.93 -11.46 -15.37
N GLY A 62 -6.09 -11.36 -14.74
CA GLY A 62 -6.99 -12.48 -14.49
C GLY A 62 -6.56 -13.40 -13.36
N ASP A 63 -5.54 -13.00 -12.61
CA ASP A 63 -5.02 -13.75 -11.48
C ASP A 63 -5.90 -13.58 -10.22
N THR A 64 -5.50 -14.25 -9.15
CA THR A 64 -6.06 -14.02 -7.82
C THR A 64 -5.98 -12.54 -7.46
N PRO A 65 -7.03 -11.93 -6.89
CA PRO A 65 -7.07 -10.51 -6.56
C PRO A 65 -6.12 -10.17 -5.39
N ARG A 66 -4.84 -10.16 -5.70
CA ARG A 66 -3.72 -9.84 -4.83
C ARG A 66 -2.69 -9.04 -5.62
N ALA A 67 -2.10 -8.02 -5.02
CA ALA A 67 -1.01 -7.27 -5.61
C ALA A 67 0.19 -7.22 -4.65
N LEU A 68 1.39 -7.33 -5.21
CA LEU A 68 2.67 -7.27 -4.49
C LEU A 68 3.63 -6.37 -5.26
N GLY A 69 4.45 -5.64 -4.53
CA GLY A 69 5.49 -4.83 -5.14
C GLY A 69 6.15 -3.87 -4.16
N TRP A 70 6.71 -2.81 -4.71
CA TRP A 70 7.38 -1.76 -3.95
C TRP A 70 6.79 -0.40 -4.29
N VAL A 71 6.66 0.46 -3.28
CA VAL A 71 6.10 1.81 -3.42
C VAL A 71 7.01 2.83 -2.75
N SER A 72 7.16 3.99 -3.38
CA SER A 72 7.95 5.12 -2.86
C SER A 72 7.24 6.44 -3.11
N PRO A 73 7.50 7.49 -2.28
CA PRO A 73 6.86 8.80 -2.43
C PRO A 73 7.30 9.58 -3.67
N VAL A 74 8.32 9.11 -4.34
CA VAL A 74 8.84 9.65 -5.61
C VAL A 74 9.15 8.49 -6.56
N PRO A 75 9.19 8.73 -7.90
CA PRO A 75 9.41 7.68 -8.89
C PRO A 75 10.70 6.88 -8.70
N ASP A 76 11.79 7.53 -8.32
CA ASP A 76 13.02 6.85 -7.90
C ASP A 76 13.27 7.10 -6.40
N PRO A 77 13.29 6.05 -5.57
CA PRO A 77 13.52 6.20 -4.13
C PRO A 77 14.83 6.92 -3.79
N ALA A 78 15.87 6.79 -4.62
CA ALA A 78 17.16 7.44 -4.42
C ALA A 78 17.08 8.97 -4.48
N ASP A 79 16.07 9.51 -5.17
CA ASP A 79 15.83 10.95 -5.31
C ASP A 79 15.03 11.53 -4.14
N ASN A 80 14.54 10.70 -3.23
CA ASN A 80 13.75 11.17 -2.11
C ASN A 80 14.63 11.84 -1.04
N ALA A 81 14.43 13.14 -0.88
CA ALA A 81 15.10 13.96 0.14
C ALA A 81 14.25 14.16 1.41
N GLU A 82 12.99 13.79 1.38
CA GLU A 82 12.05 14.03 2.47
C GLU A 82 11.98 12.85 3.43
N GLN A 83 11.91 13.15 4.72
CA GLN A 83 11.69 12.13 5.75
C GLN A 83 10.28 11.54 5.64
N TRP A 84 10.16 10.26 5.96
CA TRP A 84 8.86 9.62 6.09
C TRP A 84 8.02 10.29 7.16
N THR A 85 6.76 10.55 6.82
CA THR A 85 5.75 11.08 7.73
C THR A 85 4.54 10.16 7.77
N ALA A 86 3.69 10.30 8.78
CA ALA A 86 2.42 9.58 8.84
C ALA A 86 1.55 9.86 7.59
N GLY A 87 1.52 11.10 7.12
CA GLY A 87 0.76 11.49 5.93
C GLY A 87 1.26 10.80 4.66
N ILE A 88 2.57 10.79 4.41
CA ILE A 88 3.19 10.10 3.28
C ILE A 88 2.90 8.60 3.36
N THR A 89 3.11 7.99 4.52
CA THR A 89 2.93 6.55 4.70
C THR A 89 1.47 6.12 4.48
N LEU A 90 0.50 6.88 5.01
CA LEU A 90 -0.93 6.63 4.79
C LEU A 90 -1.34 6.90 3.34
N GLY A 91 -0.77 7.92 2.71
CA GLY A 91 -1.00 8.20 1.29
C GLY A 91 -0.52 7.06 0.40
N LEU A 92 0.66 6.48 0.68
CA LEU A 92 1.21 5.39 -0.13
C LEU A 92 0.46 4.07 0.04
N VAL A 93 -0.06 3.75 1.22
CA VAL A 93 -0.88 2.53 1.39
C VAL A 93 -2.20 2.64 0.63
N ASP A 94 -2.69 3.87 0.38
CA ASP A 94 -3.89 4.12 -0.40
C ASP A 94 -3.63 4.26 -1.92
N ALA A 95 -2.44 4.72 -2.29
CA ALA A 95 -2.12 5.10 -3.66
C ALA A 95 -2.10 3.94 -4.68
N TRP A 96 -1.92 2.70 -4.22
CA TRP A 96 -1.91 1.54 -5.10
C TRP A 96 -3.32 1.25 -5.64
N TRP A 97 -3.40 0.68 -6.83
CA TRP A 97 -4.68 0.27 -7.40
C TRP A 97 -5.39 -0.79 -6.54
N PRO A 98 -6.72 -0.83 -6.55
CA PRO A 98 -7.47 -1.90 -5.89
C PRO A 98 -7.04 -3.29 -6.36
N ALA A 99 -6.79 -4.21 -5.42
CA ALA A 99 -6.39 -5.58 -5.76
C ALA A 99 -7.47 -6.32 -6.57
N SER A 100 -8.73 -5.90 -6.46
CA SER A 100 -9.85 -6.41 -7.27
C SER A 100 -9.65 -6.18 -8.77
N TYR A 101 -8.91 -5.13 -9.20
CA TYR A 101 -8.60 -4.91 -10.61
C TYR A 101 -7.77 -6.04 -11.24
N VAL A 102 -7.02 -6.79 -10.44
CA VAL A 102 -6.24 -7.94 -10.90
C VAL A 102 -7.16 -9.00 -11.54
N ALA A 103 -8.29 -9.29 -10.90
CA ALA A 103 -9.26 -10.28 -11.37
C ALA A 103 -10.28 -9.73 -12.36
N MET A 104 -10.34 -8.42 -12.57
CA MET A 104 -11.31 -7.80 -13.48
C MET A 104 -10.83 -7.85 -14.94
N THR A 105 -11.77 -8.06 -15.86
CA THR A 105 -11.50 -8.04 -17.30
C THR A 105 -11.44 -6.62 -17.89
N GLY A 106 -11.80 -5.60 -17.12
CA GLY A 106 -11.78 -4.19 -17.53
C GLY A 106 -11.81 -3.26 -16.32
N LEU A 107 -11.16 -2.13 -16.46
CA LEU A 107 -11.14 -1.09 -15.42
C LEU A 107 -12.51 -0.42 -15.32
N ARG A 108 -13.00 -0.26 -14.11
CA ARG A 108 -14.22 0.47 -13.79
C ARG A 108 -13.91 1.51 -12.72
N PRO A 109 -14.55 2.67 -12.73
CA PRO A 109 -14.41 3.62 -11.66
C PRO A 109 -14.77 2.98 -10.32
N MET A 110 -13.92 3.23 -9.32
CA MET A 110 -14.12 2.76 -7.95
C MET A 110 -13.97 3.90 -6.96
N ALA A 111 -14.61 3.77 -5.81
CA ALA A 111 -14.46 4.71 -4.71
C ALA A 111 -14.29 3.95 -3.39
N THR A 112 -13.39 4.45 -2.54
CA THR A 112 -13.26 4.01 -1.16
C THR A 112 -14.45 4.50 -0.34
N VAL A 113 -15.16 3.57 0.29
CA VAL A 113 -16.28 3.85 1.20
C VAL A 113 -15.78 4.03 2.63
N SER A 114 -14.85 3.19 3.04
CA SER A 114 -14.21 3.29 4.36
C SER A 114 -12.73 2.97 4.27
N PHE A 115 -11.95 3.65 5.10
CA PHE A 115 -10.51 3.49 5.22
C PHE A 115 -10.13 3.47 6.69
N SER A 116 -9.52 2.40 7.14
CA SER A 116 -8.97 2.27 8.50
C SER A 116 -7.52 1.85 8.40
N ALA A 117 -6.62 2.54 9.10
CA ALA A 117 -5.21 2.21 9.05
C ALA A 117 -4.55 2.33 10.42
N HIS A 118 -3.61 1.42 10.68
CA HIS A 118 -2.77 1.39 11.87
C HIS A 118 -1.31 1.58 11.47
N LEU A 119 -0.70 2.67 11.93
CA LEU A 119 0.73 2.89 11.85
C LEU A 119 1.41 2.16 13.01
N LEU A 120 2.23 1.17 12.70
CA LEU A 120 2.84 0.25 13.66
C LEU A 120 4.30 0.58 13.95
N VAL A 121 4.93 1.33 13.04
CA VAL A 121 6.32 1.79 13.15
C VAL A 121 6.34 3.31 13.03
N PRO A 122 7.08 4.04 13.87
CA PRO A 122 7.25 5.47 13.72
C PRO A 122 7.91 5.78 12.35
N PRO A 123 7.25 6.52 11.45
CA PRO A 123 7.75 6.73 10.10
C PRO A 123 9.15 7.36 10.04
N GLN A 124 9.49 8.18 11.05
CA GLN A 124 10.79 8.85 11.14
C GLN A 124 11.99 7.87 11.30
N THR A 125 11.71 6.60 11.62
CA THR A 125 12.74 5.55 11.74
C THR A 125 13.02 4.84 10.44
N LEU A 126 12.26 5.14 9.37
CA LEU A 126 12.41 4.55 8.05
C LEU A 126 13.48 5.29 7.26
N ASP A 127 14.24 4.56 6.46
CA ASP A 127 15.19 5.16 5.53
C ASP A 127 14.42 5.85 4.38
N PRO A 128 14.57 7.17 4.18
CA PRO A 128 13.84 7.88 3.15
C PRO A 128 14.19 7.45 1.72
N GLN A 129 15.37 6.88 1.51
CA GLN A 129 15.86 6.44 0.20
C GLN A 129 15.54 4.98 -0.12
N GLN A 130 14.76 4.31 0.73
CA GLN A 130 14.30 2.95 0.48
C GLN A 130 12.78 2.94 0.25
N PRO A 131 12.29 2.20 -0.76
CA PRO A 131 10.86 2.00 -0.94
C PRO A 131 10.30 1.10 0.15
N LEU A 132 9.00 1.13 0.35
CA LEU A 132 8.31 0.17 1.20
C LEU A 132 7.75 -0.99 0.35
N GLY A 133 7.85 -2.20 0.87
CA GLY A 133 7.14 -3.35 0.31
C GLY A 133 5.64 -3.15 0.44
N PHE A 134 4.91 -3.39 -0.64
CA PHE A 134 3.45 -3.30 -0.69
C PHE A 134 2.84 -4.68 -0.89
N GLU A 135 1.78 -4.94 -0.14
CA GLU A 135 0.95 -6.12 -0.27
C GLU A 135 -0.52 -5.71 -0.17
N SER A 136 -1.37 -6.22 -1.05
CA SER A 136 -2.82 -6.13 -0.89
C SER A 136 -3.51 -7.39 -1.37
N TRP A 137 -4.67 -7.67 -0.78
CA TRP A 137 -5.55 -8.77 -1.23
C TRP A 137 -7.00 -8.46 -0.93
N VAL A 138 -7.88 -9.03 -1.75
CA VAL A 138 -9.32 -8.97 -1.57
C VAL A 138 -9.76 -10.13 -0.67
N SER A 139 -10.43 -9.82 0.43
CA SER A 139 -11.04 -10.82 1.31
C SER A 139 -12.40 -11.29 0.79
N SER A 140 -13.17 -10.37 0.16
CA SER A 140 -14.47 -10.66 -0.45
C SER A 140 -14.79 -9.60 -1.49
N MET A 141 -15.42 -10.02 -2.58
CA MET A 141 -15.95 -9.14 -3.62
C MET A 141 -17.30 -9.67 -4.08
N GLU A 142 -18.35 -8.92 -3.81
CA GLU A 142 -19.73 -9.29 -4.16
C GLU A 142 -20.58 -8.04 -4.41
N GLU A 143 -21.52 -8.10 -5.34
CA GLU A 143 -22.48 -7.04 -5.68
C GLU A 143 -21.84 -5.65 -5.92
N GLY A 144 -20.59 -5.62 -6.39
CA GLY A 144 -19.86 -4.39 -6.64
C GLY A 144 -19.16 -3.79 -5.41
N PHE A 145 -19.19 -4.46 -4.26
CA PHE A 145 -18.42 -4.11 -3.08
C PHE A 145 -17.22 -5.03 -2.91
N THR A 146 -16.13 -4.46 -2.44
CA THR A 146 -14.87 -5.19 -2.17
C THR A 146 -14.39 -4.87 -0.78
N SER A 147 -14.00 -5.90 -0.02
CA SER A 147 -13.25 -5.77 1.22
C SER A 147 -11.79 -6.10 0.95
N GLU A 148 -10.90 -5.16 1.19
CA GLU A 148 -9.49 -5.25 0.86
C GLU A 148 -8.62 -4.97 2.09
N THR A 149 -7.56 -5.77 2.25
CA THR A 149 -6.49 -5.50 3.23
C THR A 149 -5.23 -5.12 2.49
N ARG A 150 -4.54 -4.11 3.01
CA ARG A 150 -3.25 -3.61 2.48
C ARG A 150 -2.22 -3.54 3.59
N ARG A 151 -0.97 -3.81 3.25
CA ARG A 151 0.16 -3.68 4.17
C ARG A 151 1.32 -2.97 3.52
N LEU A 152 2.04 -2.19 4.33
CA LEU A 152 3.36 -1.69 3.98
C LEU A 152 4.41 -2.31 4.89
N TRP A 153 5.51 -2.69 4.29
CA TRP A 153 6.64 -3.36 4.94
C TRP A 153 7.91 -2.55 4.73
N SER A 154 8.70 -2.35 5.76
CA SER A 154 10.05 -1.84 5.59
C SER A 154 10.95 -2.91 4.94
N PRO A 155 12.04 -2.53 4.26
CA PRO A 155 12.93 -3.49 3.59
C PRO A 155 13.56 -4.53 4.54
N ASP A 156 13.64 -4.24 5.83
CA ASP A 156 14.10 -5.16 6.87
C ASP A 156 12.99 -6.09 7.41
N GLY A 157 11.79 -6.06 6.79
CA GLY A 157 10.70 -6.98 7.07
C GLY A 157 9.76 -6.59 8.22
N ARG A 158 9.87 -5.36 8.75
CA ARG A 158 8.92 -4.87 9.76
C ARG A 158 7.61 -4.44 9.10
N LEU A 159 6.48 -4.81 9.70
CA LEU A 159 5.17 -4.30 9.30
C LEU A 159 5.04 -2.83 9.74
N VAL A 160 4.92 -1.94 8.75
CA VAL A 160 4.85 -0.48 8.95
C VAL A 160 3.42 0.00 9.08
N VAL A 161 2.55 -0.45 8.19
CA VAL A 161 1.12 -0.10 8.16
C VAL A 161 0.30 -1.34 7.88
N GLU A 162 -0.82 -1.48 8.57
CA GLU A 162 -1.92 -2.33 8.16
C GLU A 162 -3.16 -1.49 7.91
N ASN A 163 -3.80 -1.68 6.77
CA ASN A 163 -4.98 -0.94 6.34
C ASN A 163 -6.09 -1.89 5.90
N HIS A 164 -7.33 -1.55 6.24
CA HIS A 164 -8.54 -2.20 5.77
C HIS A 164 -9.42 -1.18 5.05
N GLN A 165 -9.90 -1.55 3.87
CA GLN A 165 -10.77 -0.71 3.06
C GLN A 165 -12.01 -1.45 2.60
N SER A 166 -13.14 -0.73 2.56
CA SER A 166 -14.29 -1.11 1.75
C SER A 166 -14.31 -0.22 0.50
N ILE A 167 -14.39 -0.85 -0.65
CA ILE A 167 -14.35 -0.17 -1.95
C ILE A 167 -15.62 -0.55 -2.72
N VAL A 168 -16.19 0.39 -3.47
CA VAL A 168 -17.38 0.17 -4.30
C VAL A 168 -17.09 0.50 -5.77
N VAL A 169 -17.61 -0.32 -6.67
CA VAL A 169 -17.61 -0.04 -8.11
C VAL A 169 -18.69 0.99 -8.39
N ILE A 170 -18.30 2.11 -9.00
CA ILE A 170 -19.21 3.17 -9.42
C ILE A 170 -19.83 2.77 -10.77
N LYS A 171 -21.15 2.89 -10.88
CA LYS A 171 -21.91 2.61 -12.12
C LYS A 171 -21.78 3.76 -13.11
#